data_c70235e03ae308b160c68b644307cd6e
#
_entry.id   c70235e03ae308b160c68b644307cd6e
#
_cell.length_a   1.000
_cell.length_b   1.000
_cell.length_c   1.000
_cell.angle_alpha   90.00
_cell.angle_beta   90.00
_cell.angle_gamma   90.00
#
_symmetry.space_group_name_H-M   'P 1'
#
loop_
_entity.id
_entity.type
_entity.pdbx_description
1 polymer ?
#
loop_
_entity_poly.entity_id
_entity_poly.type
_entity_poly.pdbx_seq_one_letter_code
_entity_poly.pdbx_strand_id
1 'polypeptide(L)'
;MSSELNQLRLEQVQSTLSGFADWVKLQRPSRGWLKLIREALGRTERQQAERLGISGATLHKSEQSEAEDRISLGQLRKLADGLDCELVYALVPRRPLTDVVQERARAIAMEEVGSVAHTMGLEDQRPGSERLRKQVERRTEELLRGRWSNLWR
;
A
#
# COMPACT_ATOMS: atom_id res chain seq x y z
N MET A 1 16.55 13.24 6.90
CA MET A 1 16.38 12.14 7.86
C MET A 1 17.47 11.13 7.60
N SER A 2 18.07 10.57 8.63
CA SER A 2 19.10 9.53 8.47
C SER A 2 18.47 8.25 7.90
N SER A 3 19.25 7.47 7.16
CA SER A 3 18.82 6.19 6.62
C SER A 3 18.36 5.22 7.71
N GLU A 4 18.99 5.24 8.88
CA GLU A 4 18.65 4.43 10.04
C GLU A 4 17.22 4.70 10.54
N LEU A 5 16.82 5.97 10.65
CA LEU A 5 15.44 6.32 11.02
C LEU A 5 14.42 5.86 9.98
N ASN A 6 14.77 5.95 8.70
CA ASN A 6 13.91 5.46 7.63
C ASN A 6 13.77 3.94 7.68
N GLN A 7 14.85 3.23 7.94
CA GLN A 7 14.83 1.78 8.07
C GLN A 7 13.99 1.33 9.26
N LEU A 8 14.19 1.92 10.44
CA LEU A 8 13.39 1.63 11.64
C LEU A 8 11.89 1.88 11.40
N ARG A 9 11.56 3.00 10.75
CA ARG A 9 10.17 3.32 10.40
C ARG A 9 9.58 2.30 9.43
N LEU A 10 10.36 1.90 8.43
CA LEU A 10 9.94 0.91 7.44
C LEU A 10 9.64 -0.44 8.12
N GLU A 11 10.53 -0.90 8.97
CA GLU A 11 10.37 -2.15 9.74
C GLU A 11 9.15 -2.10 10.66
N GLN A 12 8.93 -0.98 11.35
CA GLN A 12 7.76 -0.75 12.18
C GLN A 12 6.45 -0.82 11.37
N VAL A 13 6.39 -0.11 10.26
CA VAL A 13 5.21 -0.11 9.36
C VAL A 13 4.97 -1.51 8.81
N GLN A 14 6.02 -2.17 8.33
CA GLN A 14 5.91 -3.53 7.80
C GLN A 14 5.42 -4.52 8.85
N SER A 15 5.95 -4.46 10.07
CA SER A 15 5.51 -5.31 11.19
C SER A 15 4.03 -5.08 11.53
N THR A 16 3.61 -3.83 11.60
CA THR A 16 2.20 -3.49 11.85
C THR A 16 1.28 -4.00 10.75
N LEU A 17 1.65 -3.79 9.49
CA LEU A 17 0.82 -4.18 8.34
C LEU A 17 0.82 -5.69 8.09
N SER A 18 1.83 -6.42 8.51
CA SER A 18 1.88 -7.89 8.37
C SER A 18 0.71 -8.59 9.06
N GLY A 19 0.16 -8.00 10.13
CA GLY A 19 -1.03 -8.50 10.81
C GLY A 19 -2.28 -8.54 9.94
N PHE A 20 -2.31 -7.77 8.86
CA PHE A 20 -3.45 -7.71 7.92
C PHE A 20 -3.28 -8.58 6.67
N ALA A 21 -2.20 -9.35 6.57
CA ALA A 21 -1.89 -10.12 5.35
C ALA A 21 -3.01 -11.11 4.97
N ASP A 22 -3.66 -11.73 5.94
CA ASP A 22 -4.76 -12.66 5.70
C ASP A 22 -6.06 -11.97 5.24
N TRP A 23 -6.20 -10.67 5.47
CA TRP A 23 -7.36 -9.91 5.06
C TRP A 23 -7.51 -9.78 3.53
N VAL A 24 -6.40 -9.87 2.80
CA VAL A 24 -6.42 -9.88 1.32
C VAL A 24 -7.19 -11.07 0.78
N LYS A 25 -7.26 -12.17 1.53
CA LYS A 25 -8.03 -13.37 1.18
C LYS A 25 -9.52 -13.22 1.41
N LEU A 26 -9.93 -12.22 2.22
CA LEU A 26 -11.34 -11.92 2.46
C LEU A 26 -11.93 -11.23 1.23
N GLN A 27 -12.88 -11.87 0.60
CA GLN A 27 -13.59 -11.29 -0.51
C GLN A 27 -14.61 -10.27 -0.01
N ARG A 28 -14.53 -9.04 -0.49
CA ARG A 28 -15.56 -8.04 -0.26
C ARG A 28 -16.84 -8.45 -0.98
N PRO A 29 -18.01 -8.37 -0.33
CA PRO A 29 -19.27 -8.65 -1.01
C PRO A 29 -19.50 -7.63 -2.13
N SER A 30 -19.98 -8.10 -3.30
CA SER A 30 -20.22 -7.27 -4.48
C SER A 30 -21.23 -6.13 -4.24
N ARG A 31 -22.14 -6.32 -3.29
CA ARG A 31 -23.18 -5.35 -2.92
C ARG A 31 -22.80 -4.47 -1.74
N GLY A 32 -21.55 -4.54 -1.26
CA GLY A 32 -21.05 -3.83 -0.08
C GLY A 32 -21.43 -4.47 1.25
N TRP A 33 -20.68 -4.12 2.29
CA TRP A 33 -20.87 -4.62 3.65
C TRP A 33 -22.10 -4.00 4.32
N LEU A 34 -22.35 -2.70 4.12
CA LEU A 34 -23.47 -1.99 4.73
C LEU A 34 -24.81 -2.67 4.41
N LYS A 35 -25.05 -2.92 3.15
CA LYS A 35 -26.26 -3.60 2.70
C LYS A 35 -26.35 -5.02 3.21
N LEU A 36 -25.25 -5.77 3.12
CA LEU A 36 -25.22 -7.17 3.56
C LEU A 36 -25.53 -7.30 5.05
N ILE A 37 -24.93 -6.47 5.89
CA ILE A 37 -25.14 -6.50 7.35
C ILE A 37 -26.56 -6.06 7.69
N ARG A 38 -27.06 -5.00 7.05
CA ARG A 38 -28.44 -4.54 7.25
C ARG A 38 -29.46 -5.63 6.92
N GLU A 39 -29.30 -6.30 5.78
CA GLU A 39 -30.17 -7.41 5.36
C GLU A 39 -30.06 -8.61 6.30
N ALA A 40 -28.83 -8.95 6.75
CA ALA A 40 -28.61 -10.02 7.72
C ALA A 40 -29.27 -9.75 9.09
N LEU A 41 -29.37 -8.47 9.47
CA LEU A 41 -30.13 -8.04 10.64
C LEU A 41 -31.65 -8.00 10.42
N GLY A 42 -32.11 -8.31 9.22
CA GLY A 42 -33.52 -8.24 8.85
C GLY A 42 -34.12 -6.83 8.78
N ARG A 43 -33.25 -5.79 8.66
CA ARG A 43 -33.69 -4.39 8.60
C ARG A 43 -33.96 -3.94 7.18
N THR A 44 -35.09 -3.29 6.97
CA THR A 44 -35.39 -2.58 5.72
C THR A 44 -34.56 -1.29 5.62
N GLU A 45 -34.39 -0.77 4.41
CA GLU A 45 -33.75 0.54 4.19
C GLU A 45 -34.43 1.64 5.01
N ARG A 46 -35.74 1.65 5.06
CA ARG A 46 -36.50 2.61 5.84
C ARG A 46 -36.18 2.55 7.33
N GLN A 47 -36.20 1.36 7.92
CA GLN A 47 -35.93 1.16 9.33
C GLN A 47 -34.50 1.60 9.69
N GLN A 48 -33.54 1.27 8.85
CA GLN A 48 -32.13 1.67 9.07
C GLN A 48 -31.95 3.18 8.88
N ALA A 49 -32.58 3.79 7.87
CA ALA A 49 -32.54 5.22 7.62
C ALA A 49 -33.14 6.02 8.80
N GLU A 50 -34.32 5.60 9.30
CA GLU A 50 -34.94 6.18 10.49
C GLU A 50 -34.02 6.14 11.70
N ARG A 51 -33.32 5.02 11.93
CA ARG A 51 -32.36 4.86 13.01
C ARG A 51 -31.16 5.81 12.89
N LEU A 52 -30.73 6.09 11.67
CA LEU A 52 -29.63 7.01 11.36
C LEU A 52 -30.05 8.47 11.27
N GLY A 53 -31.35 8.77 11.32
CA GLY A 53 -31.88 10.12 11.12
C GLY A 53 -31.67 10.66 9.70
N ILE A 54 -31.64 9.80 8.70
CA ILE A 54 -31.48 10.15 7.27
C ILE A 54 -32.65 9.62 6.45
N SER A 55 -32.76 10.10 5.20
CA SER A 55 -33.79 9.56 4.27
C SER A 55 -33.39 8.19 3.73
N GLY A 56 -34.39 7.37 3.36
CA GLY A 56 -34.17 6.10 2.69
C GLY A 56 -33.38 6.25 1.39
N ALA A 57 -33.61 7.31 0.64
CA ALA A 57 -32.87 7.61 -0.59
C ALA A 57 -31.37 7.91 -0.30
N THR A 58 -31.07 8.61 0.79
CA THR A 58 -29.71 8.88 1.22
C THR A 58 -29.00 7.60 1.62
N LEU A 59 -29.65 6.73 2.38
CA LEU A 59 -29.09 5.42 2.74
C LEU A 59 -28.84 4.57 1.50
N HIS A 60 -29.79 4.47 0.59
CA HIS A 60 -29.67 3.72 -0.65
C HIS A 60 -28.45 4.17 -1.47
N LYS A 61 -28.27 5.49 -1.65
CA LYS A 61 -27.12 6.05 -2.34
C LYS A 61 -25.80 5.75 -1.64
N SER A 62 -25.81 5.76 -0.31
CA SER A 62 -24.60 5.43 0.48
C SER A 62 -24.21 3.96 0.36
N GLU A 63 -25.18 3.06 0.43
CA GLU A 63 -24.95 1.63 0.19
C GLU A 63 -24.42 1.35 -1.23
N GLN A 64 -24.98 2.02 -2.22
CA GLN A 64 -24.51 1.94 -3.60
C GLN A 64 -23.10 2.52 -3.76
N SER A 65 -22.82 3.65 -3.13
CA SER A 65 -21.47 4.28 -3.17
C SER A 65 -20.40 3.40 -2.53
N GLU A 66 -20.74 2.67 -1.46
CA GLU A 66 -19.83 1.67 -0.89
C GLU A 66 -19.58 0.52 -1.87
N ALA A 67 -20.62 -0.04 -2.47
CA ALA A 67 -20.51 -1.12 -3.44
C ALA A 67 -19.63 -0.73 -4.64
N GLU A 68 -19.62 0.55 -5.02
CA GLU A 68 -18.87 1.11 -6.14
C GLU A 68 -17.53 1.75 -5.76
N ASP A 69 -17.04 1.55 -4.52
CA ASP A 69 -15.79 2.12 -4.01
C ASP A 69 -15.72 3.66 -4.02
N ARG A 70 -16.85 4.34 -3.92
CA ARG A 70 -16.93 5.80 -3.99
C ARG A 70 -17.28 6.48 -2.68
N ILE A 71 -17.64 5.73 -1.65
CA ILE A 71 -17.95 6.28 -0.33
C ILE A 71 -16.68 6.78 0.37
N SER A 72 -16.76 7.88 1.11
CA SER A 72 -15.68 8.31 1.96
C SER A 72 -15.54 7.42 3.20
N LEU A 73 -14.31 7.26 3.73
CA LEU A 73 -14.10 6.53 4.98
C LEU A 73 -14.87 7.14 6.15
N GLY A 74 -14.99 8.48 6.21
CA GLY A 74 -15.75 9.17 7.24
C GLY A 74 -17.24 8.82 7.20
N GLN A 75 -17.83 8.79 6.03
CA GLN A 75 -19.24 8.41 5.84
C GLN A 75 -19.45 6.93 6.14
N LEU A 76 -18.54 6.07 5.67
CA LEU A 76 -18.60 4.63 5.94
C LEU A 76 -18.52 4.33 7.45
N ARG A 77 -17.66 5.06 8.18
CA ARG A 77 -17.54 4.93 9.64
C ARG A 77 -18.85 5.27 10.36
N LYS A 78 -19.53 6.34 9.95
CA LYS A 78 -20.83 6.73 10.53
C LYS A 78 -21.91 5.69 10.28
N LEU A 79 -21.95 5.15 9.06
CA LEU A 79 -22.95 4.14 8.69
C LEU A 79 -22.67 2.79 9.36
N ALA A 80 -21.41 2.42 9.53
CA ALA A 80 -21.01 1.23 10.28
C ALA A 80 -21.44 1.32 11.76
N ASP A 81 -21.25 2.48 12.37
CA ASP A 81 -21.68 2.72 13.75
C ASP A 81 -23.21 2.51 13.90
N GLY A 82 -24.00 2.96 12.95
CA GLY A 82 -25.43 2.71 12.90
C GLY A 82 -25.86 1.25 12.75
N LEU A 83 -24.92 0.38 12.39
CA LEU A 83 -25.08 -1.08 12.34
C LEU A 83 -24.45 -1.80 13.54
N ASP A 84 -24.00 -1.04 14.52
CA ASP A 84 -23.25 -1.54 15.69
C ASP A 84 -21.93 -2.23 15.28
N CYS A 85 -21.29 -1.68 14.24
CA CYS A 85 -20.05 -2.16 13.68
C CYS A 85 -18.97 -1.08 13.74
N GLU A 86 -17.72 -1.50 13.88
CA GLU A 86 -16.55 -0.65 13.77
C GLU A 86 -15.93 -0.79 12.38
N LEU A 87 -15.60 0.36 11.74
CA LEU A 87 -14.88 0.35 10.48
C LEU A 87 -13.40 0.10 10.72
N VAL A 88 -12.87 -0.91 10.09
CA VAL A 88 -11.43 -1.20 10.03
C VAL A 88 -10.99 -1.20 8.58
N TYR A 89 -9.83 -0.61 8.29
CA TYR A 89 -9.22 -0.66 6.97
C TYR A 89 -7.70 -0.86 7.08
N ALA A 90 -7.10 -1.39 6.04
CA ALA A 90 -5.66 -1.60 5.97
C ALA A 90 -5.15 -1.52 4.54
N LEU A 91 -3.88 -1.13 4.41
CA LEU A 91 -3.11 -1.27 3.18
C LEU A 91 -2.17 -2.46 3.37
N VAL A 92 -2.31 -3.47 2.55
CA VAL A 92 -1.50 -4.68 2.65
C VAL A 92 -0.44 -4.65 1.56
N PRO A 93 0.86 -4.57 1.93
CA PRO A 93 1.94 -4.62 0.96
C PRO A 93 1.90 -5.95 0.18
N ARG A 94 2.03 -5.88 -1.14
CA ARG A 94 2.08 -7.09 -2.00
C ARG A 94 3.38 -7.86 -1.86
N ARG A 95 4.41 -7.20 -1.36
CA ARG A 95 5.74 -7.75 -1.06
C ARG A 95 6.36 -6.96 0.09
N PRO A 96 7.38 -7.48 0.77
CA PRO A 96 8.05 -6.75 1.85
C PRO A 96 8.47 -5.34 1.41
N LEU A 97 8.16 -4.34 2.23
CA LEU A 97 8.51 -2.94 1.91
C LEU A 97 10.03 -2.74 1.86
N THR A 98 10.78 -3.52 2.61
CA THR A 98 12.25 -3.57 2.55
C THR A 98 12.75 -3.94 1.15
N ASP A 99 12.12 -4.92 0.52
CA ASP A 99 12.48 -5.36 -0.83
C ASP A 99 12.22 -4.26 -1.86
N VAL A 100 11.12 -3.51 -1.70
CA VAL A 100 10.79 -2.39 -2.57
C VAL A 100 11.90 -1.35 -2.59
N VAL A 101 12.42 -0.99 -1.41
CA VAL A 101 13.51 0.00 -1.28
C VAL A 101 14.83 -0.56 -1.82
N GLN A 102 15.17 -1.80 -1.48
CA GLN A 102 16.38 -2.45 -1.94
C GLN A 102 16.42 -2.61 -3.46
N GLU A 103 15.32 -3.07 -4.06
CA GLU A 103 15.22 -3.22 -5.51
C GLU A 103 15.32 -1.87 -6.23
N ARG A 104 14.73 -0.81 -5.66
CA ARG A 104 14.85 0.53 -6.24
C ARG A 104 16.29 1.02 -6.20
N ALA A 105 16.96 0.89 -5.07
CA ALA A 105 18.36 1.26 -4.93
C ALA A 105 19.25 0.46 -5.91
N ARG A 106 19.00 -0.85 -6.02
CA ARG A 106 19.72 -1.72 -6.95
C ARG A 106 19.49 -1.34 -8.40
N ALA A 107 18.26 -1.01 -8.78
CA ALA A 107 17.95 -0.58 -10.14
C ALA A 107 18.71 0.69 -10.53
N ILE A 108 18.78 1.67 -9.62
CA ILE A 108 19.58 2.89 -9.83
C ILE A 108 21.07 2.55 -9.95
N ALA A 109 21.59 1.72 -9.06
CA ALA A 109 22.98 1.29 -9.09
C ALA A 109 23.34 0.58 -10.39
N MET A 110 22.46 -0.29 -10.88
CA MET A 110 22.65 -0.99 -12.16
C MET A 110 22.67 -0.01 -13.35
N GLU A 111 21.80 0.98 -13.36
CA GLU A 111 21.76 2.00 -14.39
C GLU A 111 23.04 2.85 -14.38
N GLU A 112 23.45 3.33 -13.23
CA GLU A 112 24.68 4.14 -13.08
C GLU A 112 25.93 3.36 -13.46
N VAL A 113 26.11 2.15 -12.94
CA VAL A 113 27.25 1.29 -13.23
C VAL A 113 27.25 0.84 -14.68
N GLY A 114 26.08 0.50 -15.23
CA GLY A 114 25.94 0.13 -16.63
C GLY A 114 26.29 1.26 -17.60
N SER A 115 25.93 2.50 -17.27
CA SER A 115 26.29 3.70 -18.04
C SER A 115 27.80 3.91 -18.07
N VAL A 116 28.48 3.80 -16.91
CA VAL A 116 29.94 3.90 -16.81
C VAL A 116 30.62 2.77 -17.57
N ALA A 117 30.15 1.53 -17.45
CA ALA A 117 30.70 0.38 -18.15
C ALA A 117 30.55 0.51 -19.67
N HIS A 118 29.44 1.08 -20.15
CA HIS A 118 29.23 1.38 -21.55
C HIS A 118 30.25 2.38 -22.08
N THR A 119 30.50 3.46 -21.34
CA THR A 119 31.52 4.46 -21.67
C THR A 119 32.92 3.84 -21.71
N MET A 120 33.29 3.03 -20.71
CA MET A 120 34.55 2.30 -20.69
C MET A 120 34.67 1.27 -21.81
N GLY A 121 33.57 0.65 -22.24
CA GLY A 121 33.52 -0.26 -23.36
C GLY A 121 33.85 0.40 -24.70
N LEU A 122 33.48 1.68 -24.86
CA LEU A 122 33.84 2.49 -26.02
C LEU A 122 35.35 2.82 -26.06
N GLU A 123 36.01 2.81 -24.87
CA GLU A 123 37.44 3.04 -24.70
C GLU A 123 38.26 1.73 -24.59
N ASP A 124 37.68 0.60 -24.96
CA ASP A 124 38.29 -0.75 -24.88
C ASP A 124 38.67 -1.22 -23.45
N GLN A 125 38.05 -0.64 -22.41
CA GLN A 125 38.32 -0.92 -21.00
C GLN A 125 37.12 -1.58 -20.31
N ARG A 126 36.57 -2.68 -20.85
CA ARG A 126 35.44 -3.38 -20.24
C ARG A 126 35.82 -4.10 -18.95
N PRO A 127 35.23 -3.75 -17.80
CA PRO A 127 35.39 -4.53 -16.58
C PRO A 127 34.70 -5.90 -16.72
N GLY A 128 35.26 -6.93 -16.09
CA GLY A 128 34.65 -8.26 -16.02
C GLY A 128 33.28 -8.24 -15.33
N SER A 129 32.40 -9.18 -15.68
CA SER A 129 31.02 -9.26 -15.16
C SER A 129 30.95 -9.35 -13.62
N GLU A 130 31.88 -10.03 -12.99
CA GLU A 130 31.95 -10.13 -11.53
C GLU A 130 32.32 -8.78 -10.88
N ARG A 131 33.25 -8.05 -11.48
CA ARG A 131 33.61 -6.71 -11.02
C ARG A 131 32.43 -5.74 -11.12
N LEU A 132 31.65 -5.80 -12.20
CA LEU A 132 30.44 -5.01 -12.37
C LEU A 132 29.40 -5.35 -11.30
N ARG A 133 29.20 -6.62 -10.99
CA ARG A 133 28.30 -7.06 -9.92
C ARG A 133 28.70 -6.48 -8.57
N LYS A 134 29.97 -6.55 -8.21
CA LYS A 134 30.51 -5.95 -6.97
C LYS A 134 30.34 -4.44 -6.93
N GLN A 135 30.52 -3.76 -8.05
CA GLN A 135 30.27 -2.31 -8.14
C GLN A 135 28.79 -1.98 -7.93
N VAL A 136 27.87 -2.77 -8.50
CA VAL A 136 26.43 -2.60 -8.27
C VAL A 136 26.07 -2.82 -6.81
N GLU A 137 26.57 -3.87 -6.18
CA GLU A 137 26.35 -4.17 -4.76
C GLU A 137 26.83 -3.01 -3.87
N ARG A 138 28.05 -2.57 -4.07
CA ARG A 138 28.64 -1.44 -3.34
C ARG A 138 27.80 -0.16 -3.53
N ARG A 139 27.46 0.16 -4.76
CA ARG A 139 26.64 1.36 -5.06
C ARG A 139 25.26 1.28 -4.45
N THR A 140 24.64 0.11 -4.45
CA THR A 140 23.37 -0.15 -3.79
C THR A 140 23.45 0.16 -2.29
N GLU A 141 24.48 -0.33 -1.61
CA GLU A 141 24.69 -0.06 -0.18
C GLU A 141 24.88 1.45 0.09
N GLU A 142 25.66 2.15 -0.74
CA GLU A 142 25.85 3.59 -0.63
C GLU A 142 24.51 4.36 -0.75
N LEU A 143 23.68 3.99 -1.72
CA LEU A 143 22.34 4.57 -1.91
C LEU A 143 21.43 4.32 -0.71
N LEU A 144 21.47 3.12 -0.13
CA LEU A 144 20.67 2.77 1.05
C LEU A 144 21.13 3.50 2.33
N ARG A 145 22.41 3.85 2.43
CA ARG A 145 22.94 4.69 3.52
C ARG A 145 22.60 6.16 3.34
N GLY A 146 22.29 6.57 2.14
CA GLY A 146 21.98 7.96 1.80
C GLY A 146 20.55 8.37 2.12
N ARG A 147 20.13 9.49 1.53
CA ARG A 147 18.76 10.00 1.66
C ARG A 147 17.82 9.26 0.73
N TRP A 148 16.90 8.49 1.28
CA TRP A 148 15.99 7.64 0.50
C TRP A 148 15.02 8.40 -0.41
N SER A 149 14.73 9.67 -0.13
CA SER A 149 13.93 10.50 -1.04
C SER A 149 14.57 10.62 -2.44
N ASN A 150 15.88 10.44 -2.54
CA ASN A 150 16.59 10.48 -3.83
C ASN A 150 16.37 9.21 -4.67
N LEU A 151 15.93 8.12 -4.05
CA LEU A 151 15.64 6.87 -4.76
C LEU A 151 14.40 6.98 -5.66
N TRP A 152 13.54 7.96 -5.40
CA TRP A 152 12.22 8.10 -6.03
C TRP A 152 12.11 9.26 -7.04
N ARG A 153 13.23 9.85 -7.39
CA ARG A 153 13.31 10.93 -8.39
C ARG A 153 13.41 10.39 -9.82
#